data_825a941ade0b10961a21ddf9c42df935
#
_entry.id   825a941ade0b10961a21ddf9c42df935
#
_cell.length_a   1.000
_cell.length_b   1.000
_cell.length_c   1.000
_cell.angle_alpha   90.00
_cell.angle_beta   90.00
_cell.angle_gamma   90.00
#
_symmetry.space_group_name_H-M   'P 1'
#
loop_
_entity.id
_entity.type
_entity.pdbx_description
1 polymer ?
#
loop_
_entity_poly.entity_id
_entity_poly.type
_entity_poly.pdbx_seq_one_letter_code
_entity_poly.pdbx_strand_id
1 'polypeptide(L)'
;MVSKLIMKRYEALAPLLKDPCEEVRLAASHALECLEGLGSLDEILDVLKKGRLAAKIAAIYALGEIGGEKVLSPLIYCISRPEEDIKSAAIEVLGNLAHPTALTPLIGKLQETNPAVRAKTIAALANFKDPSLVKLLLPYLDENDGLLDAEAALALGKIGDCRLEDRLIKLVHSPHPRTREAAALALGQLSLNQKLP
;
A
#
# COMPACT_ATOMS: atom_id res chain seq x y z
N MET A 1 -25.40 1.33 -1.36
CA MET A 1 -24.94 2.73 -1.52
C MET A 1 -23.90 2.86 -2.64
N VAL A 2 -22.93 1.95 -2.75
CA VAL A 2 -21.88 1.89 -3.82
C VAL A 2 -22.51 1.77 -5.21
N SER A 3 -23.47 0.87 -5.42
CA SER A 3 -24.21 0.71 -6.70
C SER A 3 -24.83 2.02 -7.20
N LYS A 4 -25.40 2.83 -6.30
CA LYS A 4 -26.02 4.13 -6.68
C LYS A 4 -24.98 5.19 -7.09
N LEU A 5 -23.79 5.15 -6.49
CA LEU A 5 -22.67 6.03 -6.85
C LEU A 5 -22.05 5.63 -8.20
N ILE A 6 -21.88 4.33 -8.43
CA ILE A 6 -21.40 3.77 -9.70
C ILE A 6 -22.37 4.13 -10.82
N MET A 7 -23.69 3.94 -10.62
CA MET A 7 -24.72 4.32 -11.59
C MET A 7 -24.65 5.80 -11.94
N LYS A 8 -24.52 6.69 -10.95
CA LYS A 8 -24.39 8.12 -11.19
C LYS A 8 -23.15 8.48 -12.02
N ARG A 9 -22.02 7.79 -11.78
CA ARG A 9 -20.79 7.97 -12.58
C ARG A 9 -20.99 7.44 -14.00
N TYR A 10 -21.63 6.29 -14.13
CA TYR A 10 -21.94 5.70 -15.44
C TYR A 10 -22.83 6.63 -16.27
N GLU A 11 -23.92 7.16 -15.68
CA GLU A 11 -24.79 8.13 -16.32
C GLU A 11 -24.08 9.41 -16.76
N ALA A 12 -23.08 9.85 -16.00
CA ALA A 12 -22.29 11.03 -16.34
C ALA A 12 -21.26 10.77 -17.46
N LEU A 13 -20.66 9.56 -17.51
CA LEU A 13 -19.60 9.22 -18.46
C LEU A 13 -20.11 8.67 -19.79
N ALA A 14 -21.22 7.94 -19.79
CA ALA A 14 -21.75 7.29 -20.99
C ALA A 14 -22.01 8.28 -22.17
N PRO A 15 -22.52 9.50 -21.97
CA PRO A 15 -22.67 10.47 -23.05
C PRO A 15 -21.35 10.90 -23.69
N LEU A 16 -20.23 10.90 -22.90
CA LEU A 16 -18.90 11.31 -23.38
C LEU A 16 -18.28 10.32 -24.38
N LEU A 17 -18.80 9.10 -24.50
CA LEU A 17 -18.40 8.15 -25.54
C LEU A 17 -18.73 8.67 -26.96
N LYS A 18 -19.59 9.68 -27.08
CA LYS A 18 -19.97 10.33 -28.33
C LYS A 18 -19.43 11.76 -28.47
N ASP A 19 -18.48 12.13 -27.59
CA ASP A 19 -17.85 13.45 -27.64
C ASP A 19 -17.12 13.65 -28.98
N PRO A 20 -17.16 14.85 -29.57
CA PRO A 20 -16.43 15.14 -30.81
C PRO A 20 -14.92 15.00 -30.66
N CYS A 21 -14.35 15.22 -29.46
CA CYS A 21 -12.94 15.07 -29.16
C CYS A 21 -12.57 13.59 -28.89
N GLU A 22 -11.59 13.06 -29.61
CA GLU A 22 -11.16 11.67 -29.50
C GLU A 22 -10.57 11.35 -28.11
N GLU A 23 -9.79 12.27 -27.56
CA GLU A 23 -9.18 12.10 -26.23
C GLU A 23 -10.25 12.00 -25.13
N VAL A 24 -11.36 12.74 -25.25
CA VAL A 24 -12.49 12.66 -24.31
C VAL A 24 -13.19 11.30 -24.44
N ARG A 25 -13.40 10.79 -25.66
CA ARG A 25 -13.99 9.47 -25.88
C ARG A 25 -13.14 8.36 -25.28
N LEU A 26 -11.82 8.42 -25.51
CA LEU A 26 -10.87 7.43 -24.95
C LEU A 26 -10.84 7.47 -23.42
N ALA A 27 -10.80 8.66 -22.83
CA ALA A 27 -10.85 8.83 -21.39
C ALA A 27 -12.16 8.30 -20.78
N ALA A 28 -13.29 8.56 -21.45
CA ALA A 28 -14.61 8.05 -21.03
C ALA A 28 -14.68 6.52 -21.12
N SER A 29 -14.17 5.92 -22.21
CA SER A 29 -14.12 4.47 -22.39
C SER A 29 -13.31 3.82 -21.27
N HIS A 30 -12.11 4.29 -21.02
CA HIS A 30 -11.25 3.78 -19.94
C HIS A 30 -11.90 3.94 -18.56
N ALA A 31 -12.54 5.08 -18.29
CA ALA A 31 -13.24 5.31 -17.03
C ALA A 31 -14.44 4.37 -16.84
N LEU A 32 -15.19 4.08 -17.91
CA LEU A 32 -16.32 3.14 -17.88
C LEU A 32 -15.83 1.69 -17.70
N GLU A 33 -14.76 1.27 -18.38
CA GLU A 33 -14.12 -0.03 -18.16
C GLU A 33 -13.67 -0.21 -16.70
N CYS A 34 -13.10 0.83 -16.11
CA CYS A 34 -12.75 0.82 -14.66
C CYS A 34 -14.01 0.68 -13.78
N LEU A 35 -15.13 1.33 -14.12
CA LEU A 35 -16.37 1.21 -13.36
C LEU A 35 -17.04 -0.16 -13.51
N GLU A 36 -16.99 -0.77 -14.70
CA GLU A 36 -17.48 -2.13 -14.93
C GLU A 36 -16.64 -3.19 -14.20
N GLY A 37 -15.32 -2.94 -14.07
CA GLY A 37 -14.42 -3.76 -13.27
C GLY A 37 -14.66 -3.68 -11.76
N LEU A 38 -15.32 -2.63 -11.31
CA LEU A 38 -15.69 -2.40 -9.90
C LEU A 38 -16.98 -3.15 -9.49
N GLY A 39 -17.36 -4.28 -9.99
CA GLY A 39 -18.57 -5.04 -9.64
C GLY A 39 -19.20 -4.67 -8.28
N SER A 40 -20.35 -5.14 -7.94
CA SER A 40 -20.90 -4.90 -6.60
C SER A 40 -19.92 -5.43 -5.54
N LEU A 41 -19.81 -4.81 -4.38
CA LEU A 41 -18.95 -5.29 -3.29
C LEU A 41 -19.18 -6.79 -3.01
N ASP A 42 -20.42 -7.24 -3.12
CA ASP A 42 -20.81 -8.63 -2.89
C ASP A 42 -20.22 -9.57 -3.96
N GLU A 43 -20.18 -9.15 -5.24
CA GLU A 43 -19.55 -9.92 -6.32
C GLU A 43 -18.05 -10.03 -6.13
N ILE A 44 -17.38 -8.93 -5.75
CA ILE A 44 -15.95 -8.94 -5.46
C ILE A 44 -15.63 -9.85 -4.26
N LEU A 45 -16.44 -9.80 -3.22
CA LEU A 45 -16.31 -10.69 -2.05
C LEU A 45 -16.54 -12.16 -2.41
N ASP A 46 -17.43 -12.45 -3.34
CA ASP A 46 -17.65 -13.81 -3.88
C ASP A 46 -16.44 -14.30 -4.69
N VAL A 47 -15.84 -13.43 -5.52
CA VAL A 47 -14.59 -13.74 -6.25
C VAL A 47 -13.46 -13.98 -5.27
N LEU A 48 -13.34 -13.17 -4.21
CA LEU A 48 -12.32 -13.35 -3.17
C LEU A 48 -12.44 -14.70 -2.46
N LYS A 49 -13.67 -15.20 -2.26
CA LYS A 49 -13.92 -16.50 -1.63
C LYS A 49 -13.68 -17.67 -2.57
N LYS A 50 -14.20 -17.62 -3.79
CA LYS A 50 -14.36 -18.76 -4.71
C LYS A 50 -13.41 -18.71 -5.91
N GLY A 51 -12.82 -17.56 -6.22
CA GLY A 51 -11.99 -17.33 -7.40
C GLY A 51 -10.67 -18.11 -7.37
N ARG A 52 -10.03 -18.21 -8.55
CA ARG A 52 -8.64 -18.67 -8.66
C ARG A 52 -7.69 -17.60 -8.12
N LEU A 53 -6.43 -17.96 -7.87
CA LEU A 53 -5.43 -17.06 -7.26
C LEU A 53 -5.37 -15.68 -7.92
N ALA A 54 -5.23 -15.61 -9.23
CA ALA A 54 -5.16 -14.32 -9.95
C ALA A 54 -6.44 -13.47 -9.78
N ALA A 55 -7.63 -14.12 -9.81
CA ALA A 55 -8.89 -13.44 -9.60
C ALA A 55 -9.04 -12.93 -8.15
N LYS A 56 -8.56 -13.68 -7.16
CA LYS A 56 -8.53 -13.23 -5.76
C LYS A 56 -7.63 -12.02 -5.57
N ILE A 57 -6.45 -12.00 -6.20
CA ILE A 57 -5.53 -10.87 -6.15
C ILE A 57 -6.19 -9.63 -6.79
N ALA A 58 -6.82 -9.78 -7.97
CA ALA A 58 -7.56 -8.70 -8.60
C ALA A 58 -8.70 -8.18 -7.71
N ALA A 59 -9.43 -9.07 -7.02
CA ALA A 59 -10.48 -8.71 -6.06
C ALA A 59 -9.92 -7.93 -4.87
N ILE A 60 -8.73 -8.26 -4.37
CA ILE A 60 -8.06 -7.50 -3.28
C ILE A 60 -7.78 -6.07 -3.72
N TYR A 61 -7.21 -5.87 -4.91
CA TYR A 61 -6.97 -4.52 -5.43
C TYR A 61 -8.28 -3.76 -5.67
N ALA A 62 -9.31 -4.42 -6.22
CA ALA A 62 -10.63 -3.83 -6.40
C ALA A 62 -11.27 -3.40 -5.06
N LEU A 63 -11.09 -4.16 -3.97
CA LEU A 63 -11.50 -3.73 -2.63
C LEU A 63 -10.75 -2.47 -2.18
N GLY A 64 -9.48 -2.34 -2.53
CA GLY A 64 -8.69 -1.14 -2.26
C GLY A 64 -9.26 0.10 -2.96
N GLU A 65 -9.66 -0.02 -4.23
CA GLU A 65 -10.28 1.06 -5.00
C GLU A 65 -11.65 1.48 -4.45
N ILE A 66 -12.44 0.52 -3.96
CA ILE A 66 -13.72 0.81 -3.30
C ILE A 66 -13.49 1.58 -2.00
N GLY A 67 -12.51 1.18 -1.21
CA GLY A 67 -12.18 1.81 0.06
C GLY A 67 -13.28 1.74 1.12
N GLY A 68 -13.09 2.48 2.21
CA GLY A 68 -14.03 2.58 3.32
C GLY A 68 -14.01 1.39 4.28
N GLU A 69 -14.79 1.48 5.36
CA GLU A 69 -14.71 0.52 6.48
C GLU A 69 -15.11 -0.92 6.09
N LYS A 70 -16.04 -1.08 5.13
CA LYS A 70 -16.58 -2.39 4.76
C LYS A 70 -15.57 -3.32 4.12
N VAL A 71 -14.50 -2.78 3.51
CA VAL A 71 -13.47 -3.58 2.86
C VAL A 71 -12.36 -4.02 3.82
N LEU A 72 -12.25 -3.39 5.00
CA LEU A 72 -11.14 -3.64 5.93
C LEU A 72 -11.15 -5.06 6.47
N SER A 73 -12.31 -5.55 6.95
CA SER A 73 -12.40 -6.91 7.50
C SER A 73 -12.02 -8.01 6.49
N PRO A 74 -12.51 -8.00 5.25
CA PRO A 74 -12.06 -8.92 4.20
C PRO A 74 -10.56 -8.83 3.92
N LEU A 75 -10.00 -7.62 3.83
CA LEU A 75 -8.57 -7.41 3.57
C LEU A 75 -7.70 -7.88 4.76
N ILE A 76 -8.11 -7.58 6.01
CA ILE A 76 -7.44 -8.07 7.21
C ILE A 76 -7.48 -9.60 7.28
N TYR A 77 -8.57 -10.22 6.85
CA TYR A 77 -8.62 -11.68 6.73
C TYR A 77 -7.60 -12.19 5.71
N CYS A 78 -7.42 -11.52 4.57
CA CYS A 78 -6.47 -11.91 3.53
C CYS A 78 -5.01 -11.91 4.01
N ILE A 79 -4.60 -11.00 4.89
CA ILE A 79 -3.23 -11.02 5.43
C ILE A 79 -2.95 -12.21 6.38
N SER A 80 -3.98 -12.94 6.78
CA SER A 80 -3.86 -14.15 7.61
C SER A 80 -3.84 -15.44 6.78
N ARG A 81 -4.00 -15.33 5.46
CA ARG A 81 -4.01 -16.49 4.55
C ARG A 81 -2.59 -17.07 4.38
N PRO A 82 -2.47 -18.39 4.14
CA PRO A 82 -1.17 -19.02 3.90
C PRO A 82 -0.55 -18.61 2.56
N GLU A 83 -1.38 -18.26 1.55
CA GLU A 83 -0.93 -17.89 0.21
C GLU A 83 -0.21 -16.54 0.24
N GLU A 84 1.10 -16.56 -0.01
CA GLU A 84 1.97 -15.37 0.10
C GLU A 84 1.59 -14.23 -0.85
N ASP A 85 1.12 -14.56 -2.06
CA ASP A 85 0.67 -13.57 -3.05
C ASP A 85 -0.58 -12.82 -2.56
N ILE A 86 -1.55 -13.54 -1.97
CA ILE A 86 -2.77 -12.97 -1.38
C ILE A 86 -2.40 -12.08 -0.20
N LYS A 87 -1.54 -12.59 0.69
CA LYS A 87 -1.06 -11.86 1.86
C LYS A 87 -0.36 -10.56 1.44
N SER A 88 0.56 -10.65 0.49
CA SER A 88 1.34 -9.51 -0.01
C SER A 88 0.45 -8.44 -0.66
N ALA A 89 -0.50 -8.84 -1.51
CA ALA A 89 -1.45 -7.91 -2.12
C ALA A 89 -2.32 -7.21 -1.07
N ALA A 90 -2.82 -7.95 -0.08
CA ALA A 90 -3.65 -7.39 0.98
C ALA A 90 -2.86 -6.44 1.91
N ILE A 91 -1.59 -6.75 2.23
CA ILE A 91 -0.70 -5.85 2.98
C ILE A 91 -0.51 -4.53 2.23
N GLU A 92 -0.24 -4.61 0.92
CA GLU A 92 -0.06 -3.43 0.07
C GLU A 92 -1.32 -2.55 0.05
N VAL A 93 -2.49 -3.16 -0.19
CA VAL A 93 -3.76 -2.44 -0.22
C VAL A 93 -4.11 -1.82 1.14
N LEU A 94 -3.94 -2.56 2.24
CA LEU A 94 -4.18 -2.03 3.59
C LEU A 94 -3.22 -0.88 3.93
N GLY A 95 -1.96 -0.98 3.47
CA GLY A 95 -0.98 0.09 3.59
C GLY A 95 -1.39 1.35 2.81
N ASN A 96 -1.90 1.19 1.59
CA ASN A 96 -2.37 2.31 0.77
C ASN A 96 -3.61 2.98 1.35
N LEU A 97 -4.53 2.19 1.92
CA LEU A 97 -5.71 2.72 2.62
C LEU A 97 -5.33 3.46 3.91
N ALA A 98 -4.22 3.07 4.56
CA ALA A 98 -3.71 3.64 5.80
C ALA A 98 -4.78 3.85 6.89
N HIS A 99 -5.77 2.96 6.94
CA HIS A 99 -6.86 3.07 7.92
C HIS A 99 -6.39 2.59 9.30
N PRO A 100 -6.68 3.32 10.40
CA PRO A 100 -6.18 2.99 11.74
C PRO A 100 -6.44 1.54 12.19
N THR A 101 -7.59 0.98 11.82
CA THR A 101 -7.95 -0.42 12.14
C THR A 101 -6.97 -1.45 11.56
N ALA A 102 -6.29 -1.13 10.46
CA ALA A 102 -5.32 -2.02 9.82
C ALA A 102 -3.94 -1.98 10.48
N LEU A 103 -3.63 -0.97 11.30
CA LEU A 103 -2.30 -0.75 11.86
C LEU A 103 -1.82 -1.94 12.71
N THR A 104 -2.61 -2.36 13.72
CA THR A 104 -2.25 -3.47 14.60
C THR A 104 -2.09 -4.81 13.85
N PRO A 105 -3.02 -5.21 12.95
CA PRO A 105 -2.84 -6.38 12.11
C PRO A 105 -1.57 -6.33 11.26
N LEU A 106 -1.22 -5.18 10.68
CA LEU A 106 0.01 -5.02 9.88
C LEU A 106 1.26 -5.11 10.75
N ILE A 107 1.28 -4.51 11.94
CA ILE A 107 2.42 -4.64 12.87
C ILE A 107 2.70 -6.12 13.17
N GLY A 108 1.66 -6.94 13.37
CA GLY A 108 1.82 -8.37 13.57
C GLY A 108 2.53 -9.10 12.41
N LYS A 109 2.47 -8.56 11.19
CA LYS A 109 3.12 -9.13 10.00
C LYS A 109 4.62 -8.82 9.90
N LEU A 110 5.16 -7.99 10.75
CA LEU A 110 6.60 -7.81 10.88
C LEU A 110 7.31 -9.10 11.38
N GLN A 111 6.58 -10.03 11.98
CA GLN A 111 7.09 -11.32 12.47
C GLN A 111 6.98 -12.46 11.45
N GLU A 112 6.56 -12.19 10.22
CA GLU A 112 6.47 -13.22 9.17
C GLU A 112 7.84 -13.81 8.85
N THR A 113 7.89 -15.11 8.55
CA THR A 113 9.14 -15.82 8.23
C THR A 113 9.72 -15.38 6.89
N ASN A 114 8.84 -15.10 5.90
CA ASN A 114 9.25 -14.64 4.57
C ASN A 114 9.73 -13.19 4.61
N PRO A 115 11.02 -12.91 4.27
CA PRO A 115 11.56 -11.54 4.28
C PRO A 115 10.86 -10.61 3.28
N ALA A 116 10.37 -11.11 2.16
CA ALA A 116 9.64 -10.30 1.19
C ALA A 116 8.29 -9.80 1.77
N VAL A 117 7.60 -10.62 2.56
CA VAL A 117 6.38 -10.21 3.27
C VAL A 117 6.70 -9.17 4.34
N ARG A 118 7.79 -9.35 5.10
CA ARG A 118 8.25 -8.34 6.07
C ARG A 118 8.58 -7.01 5.39
N ALA A 119 9.31 -7.04 4.28
CA ALA A 119 9.66 -5.85 3.51
C ALA A 119 8.41 -5.09 3.03
N LYS A 120 7.45 -5.80 2.45
CA LYS A 120 6.14 -5.20 2.07
C LYS A 120 5.38 -4.63 3.27
N THR A 121 5.46 -5.30 4.42
CA THR A 121 4.83 -4.81 5.65
C THR A 121 5.47 -3.51 6.14
N ILE A 122 6.80 -3.43 6.11
CA ILE A 122 7.54 -2.20 6.46
C ILE A 122 7.12 -1.05 5.54
N ALA A 123 7.08 -1.29 4.23
CA ALA A 123 6.62 -0.30 3.24
C ALA A 123 5.16 0.15 3.47
N ALA A 124 4.26 -0.79 3.80
CA ALA A 124 2.86 -0.50 4.10
C ALA A 124 2.71 0.36 5.35
N LEU A 125 3.44 0.03 6.42
CA LEU A 125 3.41 0.78 7.70
C LEU A 125 3.88 2.23 7.54
N ALA A 126 4.80 2.51 6.61
CA ALA A 126 5.26 3.88 6.33
C ALA A 126 4.14 4.83 5.90
N ASN A 127 3.06 4.32 5.30
CA ASN A 127 1.95 5.13 4.82
C ASN A 127 1.10 5.72 5.97
N PHE A 128 1.14 5.12 7.15
CA PHE A 128 0.44 5.62 8.32
C PHE A 128 1.08 6.90 8.89
N LYS A 129 2.36 7.15 8.58
CA LYS A 129 3.12 8.31 9.08
C LYS A 129 3.05 8.47 10.60
N ASP A 130 2.94 7.37 11.33
CA ASP A 130 2.84 7.35 12.78
C ASP A 130 4.24 7.30 13.41
N PRO A 131 4.67 8.32 14.18
CA PRO A 131 5.98 8.33 14.82
C PRO A 131 6.21 7.18 15.79
N SER A 132 5.17 6.56 16.33
CA SER A 132 5.30 5.39 17.22
C SER A 132 5.92 4.18 16.53
N LEU A 133 5.80 4.10 15.19
CA LEU A 133 6.37 3.03 14.37
C LEU A 133 7.89 3.09 14.27
N VAL A 134 8.51 4.24 14.54
CA VAL A 134 9.97 4.40 14.47
C VAL A 134 10.67 3.33 15.31
N LYS A 135 10.26 3.13 16.56
CA LYS A 135 10.86 2.14 17.46
C LYS A 135 10.74 0.71 16.94
N LEU A 136 9.66 0.40 16.23
CA LEU A 136 9.41 -0.92 15.68
C LEU A 136 10.21 -1.19 14.40
N LEU A 137 10.43 -0.14 13.58
CA LEU A 137 11.11 -0.25 12.29
C LEU A 137 12.63 -0.08 12.41
N LEU A 138 13.11 0.59 13.46
CA LEU A 138 14.50 0.89 13.68
C LEU A 138 15.44 -0.32 13.64
N PRO A 139 15.11 -1.50 14.22
CA PRO A 139 15.99 -2.68 14.16
C PRO A 139 16.26 -3.17 12.72
N TYR A 140 15.33 -2.97 11.79
CA TYR A 140 15.48 -3.41 10.40
C TYR A 140 16.54 -2.63 9.62
N LEU A 141 16.98 -1.45 10.10
CA LEU A 141 18.12 -0.74 9.50
C LEU A 141 19.43 -1.49 9.65
N ASP A 142 19.52 -2.39 10.62
CA ASP A 142 20.73 -3.12 10.98
C ASP A 142 20.80 -4.52 10.35
N GLU A 143 19.79 -4.96 9.60
CA GLU A 143 19.73 -6.29 8.97
C GLU A 143 20.83 -6.49 7.92
N ASN A 144 21.25 -5.43 7.25
CA ASN A 144 22.34 -5.43 6.26
C ASN A 144 22.18 -6.52 5.19
N ASP A 145 20.94 -6.75 4.75
CA ASP A 145 20.57 -7.76 3.75
C ASP A 145 20.25 -7.14 2.36
N GLY A 146 20.21 -5.83 2.26
CA GLY A 146 19.88 -5.09 1.05
C GLY A 146 18.38 -5.08 0.71
N LEU A 147 17.54 -5.66 1.55
CA LEU A 147 16.09 -5.71 1.38
C LEU A 147 15.38 -5.02 2.55
N LEU A 148 15.51 -5.56 3.75
CA LEU A 148 14.81 -5.04 4.92
C LEU A 148 15.37 -3.70 5.37
N ASP A 149 16.69 -3.55 5.35
CA ASP A 149 17.37 -2.30 5.66
C ASP A 149 17.02 -1.18 4.64
N ALA A 150 16.90 -1.52 3.36
CA ALA A 150 16.45 -0.57 2.34
C ALA A 150 15.00 -0.13 2.56
N GLU A 151 14.07 -1.08 2.77
CA GLU A 151 12.66 -0.75 3.03
C GLU A 151 12.48 0.02 4.35
N ALA A 152 13.26 -0.34 5.39
CA ALA A 152 13.24 0.39 6.65
C ALA A 152 13.74 1.84 6.50
N ALA A 153 14.81 2.06 5.72
CA ALA A 153 15.31 3.39 5.44
C ALA A 153 14.25 4.26 4.74
N LEU A 154 13.60 3.73 3.68
CA LEU A 154 12.51 4.42 2.98
C LEU A 154 11.32 4.71 3.90
N ALA A 155 10.92 3.72 4.70
CA ALA A 155 9.80 3.86 5.61
C ALA A 155 10.05 4.93 6.67
N LEU A 156 11.23 4.92 7.28
CA LEU A 156 11.62 5.87 8.32
C LEU A 156 11.84 7.28 7.76
N GLY A 157 12.37 7.41 6.54
CA GLY A 157 12.44 8.69 5.82
C GLY A 157 11.04 9.28 5.57
N LYS A 158 10.07 8.44 5.20
CA LYS A 158 8.68 8.84 4.96
C LYS A 158 7.94 9.25 6.23
N ILE A 159 8.25 8.61 7.37
CA ILE A 159 7.74 9.02 8.69
C ILE A 159 8.34 10.37 9.10
N GLY A 160 9.59 10.64 8.70
CA GLY A 160 10.18 11.97 8.79
C GLY A 160 10.82 12.29 10.14
N ASP A 161 11.28 11.30 10.91
CA ASP A 161 11.97 11.53 12.20
C ASP A 161 13.43 11.98 11.97
N CYS A 162 13.73 13.26 12.14
CA CYS A 162 15.07 13.82 11.95
C CYS A 162 16.15 13.24 12.88
N ARG A 163 15.78 12.61 14.02
CA ARG A 163 16.72 11.92 14.93
C ARG A 163 17.40 10.72 14.29
N LEU A 164 16.92 10.27 13.13
CA LEU A 164 17.46 9.14 12.37
C LEU A 164 18.52 9.56 11.34
N GLU A 165 18.78 10.87 11.17
CA GLU A 165 19.69 11.39 10.16
C GLU A 165 21.05 10.71 10.18
N ASP A 166 21.72 10.64 11.35
CA ASP A 166 23.03 9.98 11.49
C ASP A 166 23.03 8.51 11.09
N ARG A 167 21.93 7.82 11.35
CA ARG A 167 21.79 6.40 10.97
C ARG A 167 21.60 6.23 9.48
N LEU A 168 20.79 7.09 8.87
CA LEU A 168 20.59 7.09 7.42
C LEU A 168 21.86 7.52 6.67
N ILE A 169 22.64 8.48 7.21
CA ILE A 169 23.97 8.86 6.67
C ILE A 169 24.91 7.64 6.64
N LYS A 170 24.94 6.80 7.66
CA LYS A 170 25.76 5.59 7.65
C LYS A 170 25.34 4.64 6.53
N LEU A 171 24.04 4.51 6.26
CA LEU A 171 23.52 3.59 5.23
C LEU A 171 23.85 4.02 3.79
N VAL A 172 24.25 5.27 3.53
CA VAL A 172 24.73 5.67 2.19
C VAL A 172 26.05 5.00 1.82
N HIS A 173 26.74 4.39 2.79
CA HIS A 173 27.97 3.60 2.60
C HIS A 173 27.72 2.09 2.65
N SER A 174 26.47 1.63 2.66
CA SER A 174 26.12 0.20 2.66
C SER A 174 26.73 -0.51 1.44
N PRO A 175 27.16 -1.78 1.60
CA PRO A 175 27.59 -2.61 0.46
C PRO A 175 26.47 -2.81 -0.56
N HIS A 176 25.19 -2.76 -0.15
CA HIS A 176 24.04 -3.00 -0.98
C HIS A 176 23.60 -1.73 -1.73
N PRO A 177 23.57 -1.75 -3.09
CA PRO A 177 23.16 -0.58 -3.88
C PRO A 177 21.74 -0.08 -3.54
N ARG A 178 20.80 -1.00 -3.32
CA ARG A 178 19.42 -0.68 -2.96
C ARG A 178 19.33 0.06 -1.62
N THR A 179 20.13 -0.34 -0.63
CA THR A 179 20.17 0.34 0.67
C THR A 179 20.76 1.74 0.56
N ARG A 180 21.81 1.93 -0.27
CA ARG A 180 22.37 3.26 -0.53
C ARG A 180 21.37 4.20 -1.19
N GLU A 181 20.64 3.69 -2.20
CA GLU A 181 19.57 4.43 -2.88
C GLU A 181 18.45 4.81 -1.88
N ALA A 182 17.98 3.85 -1.12
CA ALA A 182 16.94 4.06 -0.10
C ALA A 182 17.35 5.09 0.95
N ALA A 183 18.60 5.03 1.43
CA ALA A 183 19.14 5.99 2.39
C ALA A 183 19.22 7.41 1.81
N ALA A 184 19.66 7.55 0.56
CA ALA A 184 19.72 8.84 -0.13
C ALA A 184 18.31 9.46 -0.30
N LEU A 185 17.32 8.66 -0.72
CA LEU A 185 15.93 9.09 -0.84
C LEU A 185 15.33 9.46 0.52
N ALA A 186 15.60 8.67 1.56
CA ALA A 186 15.13 8.92 2.91
C ALA A 186 15.67 10.23 3.47
N LEU A 187 16.97 10.49 3.32
CA LEU A 187 17.61 11.76 3.74
C LEU A 187 16.99 12.96 3.04
N GLY A 188 16.62 12.84 1.76
CA GLY A 188 15.93 13.89 1.02
C GLY A 188 14.48 14.14 1.50
N GLN A 189 13.87 13.18 2.19
CA GLN A 189 12.51 13.28 2.72
C GLN A 189 12.45 13.79 4.17
N LEU A 190 13.58 13.75 4.90
CA LEU A 190 13.62 14.25 6.26
C LEU A 190 13.29 15.74 6.30
N SER A 191 12.36 16.11 7.14
CA SER A 191 11.97 17.51 7.31
C SER A 191 13.05 18.29 8.04
N LEU A 192 13.60 19.34 7.42
CA LEU A 192 14.53 20.28 8.05
C LEU A 192 13.87 21.13 9.14
N ASN A 193 12.55 21.06 9.30
CA ASN A 193 11.75 21.94 10.15
C ASN A 193 11.35 21.35 11.51
N GLN A 194 11.73 20.13 11.84
CA GLN A 194 11.57 19.67 13.21
C GLN A 194 12.71 20.27 14.05
N LYS A 195 12.47 21.47 14.62
CA LYS A 195 13.33 21.99 15.68
C LYS A 195 13.40 20.93 16.78
N LEU A 196 14.63 20.47 17.04
CA LEU A 196 14.95 19.71 18.25
C LEU A 196 14.41 20.47 19.46
N PRO A 197 13.77 19.78 20.42
CA PRO A 197 13.40 20.39 21.69
C PRO A 197 14.61 20.82 22.46
#